data_24f3170171332534aa12fba79a386d15
#
_entry.id   24f3170171332534aa12fba79a386d15
#
_cell.length_a   1.000
_cell.length_b   1.000
_cell.length_c   1.000
_cell.angle_alpha   90.00
_cell.angle_beta   90.00
_cell.angle_gamma   90.00
#
_symmetry.space_group_name_H-M   'P 1'
#
loop_
_entity.id
_entity.type
_entity.pdbx_description
1 polymer ?
#
loop_
_entity_poly.entity_id
_entity_poly.type
_entity_poly.pdbx_seq_one_letter_code
_entity_poly.pdbx_strand_id
1 'polypeptide(L)'
;NEIQLIGNGDWSLSLGGRDCSVQMHEQKLLEVSLTKELLEDALVGLKGVAAETVKGDIETLARMEAESERFGVATGLNSVSTFECIVDGTNHFFMEMNTRIQVEHGVTELAYALKFTNPDNSTQCFYVEELIEAMVLLAVHGSRLPKPERVPRFRSGIEVRINATNDALQPHAGGIIKGWSSPIEGEIRFDQGIGTRNPDTGAFVFYNLAGAYDSNIALVLSSGENRDDNLRSMAEILRRTELRGEDLKTNMDLHYGLCNWFVGKAPMGKPDTGFMRSYLAAVGSLQKIVSDVDLNFAATEILKDLDDPSAQKAFRTKQTLLLRPLEKLLESPHVLAGFIGRYDGVLWENTQEGLEFRENPIRFLREIYHYLNIENARDKAPCDVIWDHDEVIMERAITFYDRVRELAGTTDWKKVQAVLEGDMHDKVASGDAELWAACQAAHRGF
;
A
#
# COMPACT_ATOMS: atom_id res chain seq x y z
N ASN A 1 -12.95 -1.00 -15.48
CA ASN A 1 -13.88 -1.17 -14.36
C ASN A 1 -14.81 -2.36 -14.63
N GLU A 2 -15.30 -2.99 -13.59
CA GLU A 2 -16.21 -4.12 -13.69
C GLU A 2 -17.33 -4.01 -12.65
N ILE A 3 -18.50 -4.58 -12.95
CA ILE A 3 -19.65 -4.64 -12.06
C ILE A 3 -19.88 -6.08 -11.64
N GLN A 4 -19.93 -6.34 -10.34
CA GLN A 4 -20.32 -7.64 -9.80
C GLN A 4 -21.84 -7.81 -9.89
N LEU A 5 -22.29 -8.92 -10.46
CA LEU A 5 -23.69 -9.29 -10.57
C LEU A 5 -23.97 -10.59 -9.82
N ILE A 6 -25.21 -10.68 -9.35
CA ILE A 6 -25.82 -11.92 -8.88
C ILE A 6 -27.23 -12.03 -9.43
N GLY A 7 -27.69 -13.22 -9.79
CA GLY A 7 -29.03 -13.45 -10.30
C GLY A 7 -29.52 -14.89 -10.10
N ASN A 8 -30.82 -15.11 -10.26
CA ASN A 8 -31.43 -16.45 -10.17
C ASN A 8 -32.19 -16.87 -11.42
N GLY A 9 -31.97 -16.18 -12.53
CA GLY A 9 -32.69 -16.35 -13.78
C GLY A 9 -33.88 -15.39 -13.96
N ASP A 10 -34.58 -15.03 -12.89
CA ASP A 10 -35.73 -14.13 -12.93
C ASP A 10 -35.37 -12.66 -12.62
N TRP A 11 -34.37 -12.47 -11.81
CA TRP A 11 -33.85 -11.14 -11.43
C TRP A 11 -32.33 -11.11 -11.49
N SER A 12 -31.78 -9.90 -11.62
CA SER A 12 -30.35 -9.62 -11.47
C SER A 12 -30.17 -8.41 -10.55
N LEU A 13 -29.09 -8.40 -9.77
CA LEU A 13 -28.71 -7.36 -8.86
C LEU A 13 -27.21 -7.05 -8.98
N SER A 14 -26.88 -5.77 -9.09
CA SER A 14 -25.52 -5.29 -9.02
C SER A 14 -25.04 -5.15 -7.57
N LEU A 15 -23.77 -5.46 -7.31
CA LEU A 15 -23.11 -5.34 -6.01
C LEU A 15 -21.96 -4.34 -6.07
N GLY A 16 -22.18 -3.22 -6.81
CA GLY A 16 -21.15 -2.23 -7.04
C GLY A 16 -20.10 -2.68 -8.02
N GLY A 17 -19.10 -1.84 -8.19
CA GLY A 17 -18.00 -2.08 -9.10
C GLY A 17 -16.67 -2.26 -8.38
N ARG A 18 -15.69 -2.65 -9.20
CA ARG A 18 -14.26 -2.65 -8.86
C ARG A 18 -13.49 -1.90 -9.93
N ASP A 19 -12.48 -1.14 -9.51
CA ASP A 19 -11.49 -0.57 -10.41
C ASP A 19 -10.28 -1.50 -10.46
N CYS A 20 -10.05 -2.09 -11.62
CA CYS A 20 -8.99 -3.06 -11.90
C CYS A 20 -7.97 -2.48 -12.89
N SER A 21 -7.79 -1.16 -12.94
CA SER A 21 -6.90 -0.49 -13.91
C SER A 21 -5.43 -0.77 -13.64
N VAL A 22 -5.06 -1.08 -12.39
CA VAL A 22 -3.68 -1.42 -12.02
C VAL A 22 -3.41 -2.88 -12.38
N GLN A 23 -2.94 -3.09 -13.60
CA GLN A 23 -2.71 -4.42 -14.16
C GLN A 23 -1.45 -4.45 -15.04
N MET A 24 -0.83 -5.63 -15.16
CA MET A 24 0.32 -5.87 -16.01
C MET A 24 0.32 -7.32 -16.50
N HIS A 25 0.72 -7.55 -17.75
CA HIS A 25 0.77 -8.89 -18.36
C HIS A 25 -0.54 -9.68 -18.22
N GLU A 26 -1.68 -9.01 -18.46
CA GLU A 26 -3.03 -9.57 -18.35
C GLU A 26 -3.42 -10.01 -16.91
N GLN A 27 -2.64 -9.61 -15.91
CA GLN A 27 -2.92 -9.89 -14.50
C GLN A 27 -3.28 -8.59 -13.78
N LYS A 28 -4.39 -8.62 -13.07
CA LYS A 28 -4.76 -7.57 -12.11
C LYS A 28 -3.79 -7.64 -10.94
N LEU A 29 -3.27 -6.50 -10.51
CA LEU A 29 -2.30 -6.40 -9.42
C LEU A 29 -2.93 -5.84 -8.15
N LEU A 30 -3.70 -4.78 -8.30
CA LEU A 30 -4.40 -4.10 -7.23
C LEU A 30 -5.81 -3.78 -7.70
N GLU A 31 -6.80 -4.23 -6.95
CA GLU A 31 -8.22 -3.96 -7.17
C GLU A 31 -8.79 -3.17 -6.00
N VAL A 32 -9.61 -2.18 -6.33
CA VAL A 32 -10.28 -1.35 -5.32
C VAL A 32 -11.77 -1.31 -5.56
N SER A 33 -12.55 -1.30 -4.49
CA SER A 33 -13.99 -1.16 -4.59
C SER A 33 -14.37 0.19 -5.21
N LEU A 34 -15.40 0.17 -6.03
CA LEU A 34 -16.01 1.34 -6.64
C LEU A 34 -17.52 1.29 -6.32
N THR A 35 -17.91 2.01 -5.27
CA THR A 35 -19.29 2.04 -4.77
C THR A 35 -19.84 3.45 -4.80
N LYS A 36 -21.16 3.55 -4.90
CA LYS A 36 -21.85 4.85 -4.84
C LYS A 36 -21.52 5.57 -3.54
N GLU A 37 -21.59 4.86 -2.42
CA GLU A 37 -21.35 5.38 -1.09
C GLU A 37 -19.93 5.95 -0.93
N LEU A 38 -18.92 5.23 -1.45
CA LEU A 38 -17.53 5.69 -1.44
C LEU A 38 -17.37 6.99 -2.25
N LEU A 39 -17.99 7.07 -3.43
CA LEU A 39 -17.92 8.24 -4.28
C LEU A 39 -18.67 9.44 -3.70
N GLU A 40 -19.84 9.21 -3.10
CA GLU A 40 -20.61 10.26 -2.41
C GLU A 40 -19.82 10.81 -1.21
N ASP A 41 -19.20 9.96 -0.40
CA ASP A 41 -18.34 10.39 0.71
C ASP A 41 -17.12 11.19 0.20
N ALA A 42 -16.49 10.73 -0.88
CA ALA A 42 -15.36 11.42 -1.49
C ALA A 42 -15.74 12.80 -2.06
N LEU A 43 -16.99 12.98 -2.47
CA LEU A 43 -17.49 14.26 -2.97
C LEU A 43 -17.57 15.32 -1.87
N VAL A 44 -17.70 14.90 -0.60
CA VAL A 44 -17.80 15.82 0.54
C VAL A 44 -16.52 16.64 0.66
N GLY A 45 -16.63 17.95 0.55
CA GLY A 45 -15.51 18.89 0.66
C GLY A 45 -14.76 19.16 -0.65
N LEU A 46 -15.03 18.41 -1.73
CA LEU A 46 -14.46 18.69 -3.04
C LEU A 46 -15.15 19.87 -3.71
N LYS A 47 -14.41 20.63 -4.53
CA LYS A 47 -14.88 21.78 -5.31
C LYS A 47 -14.27 21.80 -6.72
N GLY A 48 -14.92 22.55 -7.61
CA GLY A 48 -14.42 22.76 -8.96
C GLY A 48 -14.31 21.46 -9.76
N VAL A 49 -13.26 21.32 -10.56
CA VAL A 49 -13.07 20.20 -11.49
C VAL A 49 -13.08 18.85 -10.76
N ALA A 50 -12.46 18.75 -9.60
CA ALA A 50 -12.42 17.50 -8.84
C ALA A 50 -13.82 17.02 -8.43
N ALA A 51 -14.69 17.94 -7.98
CA ALA A 51 -16.07 17.62 -7.64
C ALA A 51 -16.87 17.18 -8.89
N GLU A 52 -16.70 17.86 -10.02
CA GLU A 52 -17.38 17.48 -11.27
C GLU A 52 -16.90 16.11 -11.79
N THR A 53 -15.63 15.78 -11.64
CA THR A 53 -15.11 14.44 -11.97
C THR A 53 -15.81 13.37 -11.16
N VAL A 54 -15.85 13.51 -9.83
CA VAL A 54 -16.48 12.50 -8.95
C VAL A 54 -17.99 12.38 -9.22
N LYS A 55 -18.69 13.50 -9.53
CA LYS A 55 -20.09 13.43 -9.96
C LYS A 55 -20.27 12.63 -11.24
N GLY A 56 -19.40 12.86 -12.22
CA GLY A 56 -19.40 12.10 -13.47
C GLY A 56 -19.15 10.60 -13.22
N ASP A 57 -18.31 10.28 -12.25
CA ASP A 57 -18.04 8.90 -11.83
C ASP A 57 -19.27 8.23 -11.21
N ILE A 58 -19.99 8.94 -10.33
CA ILE A 58 -21.25 8.47 -9.73
C ILE A 58 -22.28 8.16 -10.81
N GLU A 59 -22.44 9.06 -11.78
CA GLU A 59 -23.38 8.88 -12.90
C GLU A 59 -22.98 7.72 -13.80
N THR A 60 -21.67 7.56 -14.07
CA THR A 60 -21.16 6.48 -14.91
C THR A 60 -21.34 5.13 -14.22
N LEU A 61 -21.03 5.04 -12.93
CA LEU A 61 -21.24 3.82 -12.14
C LEU A 61 -22.73 3.44 -12.14
N ALA A 62 -23.62 4.38 -11.90
CA ALA A 62 -25.06 4.13 -11.88
C ALA A 62 -25.58 3.61 -13.24
N ARG A 63 -25.04 4.13 -14.37
CA ARG A 63 -25.38 3.61 -15.71
C ARG A 63 -24.86 2.19 -15.92
N MET A 64 -23.61 1.94 -15.54
CA MET A 64 -23.00 0.60 -15.64
C MET A 64 -23.79 -0.43 -14.83
N GLU A 65 -24.15 -0.10 -13.58
CA GLU A 65 -24.96 -0.97 -12.72
C GLU A 65 -26.33 -1.26 -13.37
N ALA A 66 -27.04 -0.22 -13.82
CA ALA A 66 -28.36 -0.40 -14.44
C ALA A 66 -28.31 -1.20 -15.74
N GLU A 67 -27.28 -1.02 -16.57
CA GLU A 67 -27.11 -1.76 -17.82
C GLU A 67 -26.73 -3.20 -17.56
N SER A 68 -25.83 -3.47 -16.61
CA SER A 68 -25.44 -4.82 -16.24
C SER A 68 -26.59 -5.64 -15.63
N GLU A 69 -27.44 -5.01 -14.80
CA GLU A 69 -28.64 -5.67 -14.29
C GLU A 69 -29.62 -6.04 -15.42
N ARG A 70 -29.91 -5.12 -16.35
CA ARG A 70 -30.75 -5.41 -17.53
C ARG A 70 -30.16 -6.52 -18.38
N PHE A 71 -28.84 -6.51 -18.59
CA PHE A 71 -28.16 -7.55 -19.34
C PHE A 71 -28.27 -8.90 -18.65
N GLY A 72 -28.06 -8.94 -17.32
CA GLY A 72 -28.22 -10.13 -16.51
C GLY A 72 -29.63 -10.74 -16.59
N VAL A 73 -30.66 -9.92 -16.50
CA VAL A 73 -32.05 -10.37 -16.68
C VAL A 73 -32.29 -10.88 -18.10
N ALA A 74 -31.83 -10.14 -19.13
CA ALA A 74 -32.05 -10.50 -20.52
C ALA A 74 -31.37 -11.81 -20.92
N THR A 75 -30.25 -12.15 -20.28
CA THR A 75 -29.50 -13.41 -20.51
C THR A 75 -29.90 -14.53 -19.58
N GLY A 76 -30.82 -14.31 -18.63
CA GLY A 76 -31.25 -15.29 -17.63
C GLY A 76 -30.10 -15.67 -16.68
N LEU A 77 -29.32 -14.67 -16.23
CA LEU A 77 -28.21 -14.92 -15.30
C LEU A 77 -28.67 -15.71 -14.08
N ASN A 78 -28.08 -16.88 -13.88
CA ASN A 78 -28.35 -17.74 -12.73
C ASN A 78 -27.03 -18.10 -12.03
N SER A 79 -26.70 -17.41 -10.99
CA SER A 79 -25.50 -17.42 -10.15
C SER A 79 -24.82 -16.04 -10.16
N VAL A 80 -23.49 -16.01 -9.98
CA VAL A 80 -22.68 -14.77 -10.01
C VAL A 80 -22.05 -14.54 -11.38
N SER A 81 -21.81 -13.28 -11.70
CA SER A 81 -21.13 -12.88 -12.93
C SER A 81 -20.48 -11.53 -12.74
N THR A 82 -19.52 -11.21 -13.61
CA THR A 82 -18.89 -9.89 -13.65
C THR A 82 -19.05 -9.29 -15.04
N PHE A 83 -19.54 -8.06 -15.09
CA PHE A 83 -19.75 -7.29 -16.30
C PHE A 83 -18.58 -6.30 -16.46
N GLU A 84 -17.69 -6.56 -17.41
CA GLU A 84 -16.45 -5.80 -17.60
C GLU A 84 -16.63 -4.68 -18.62
N CYS A 85 -16.10 -3.49 -18.28
CA CYS A 85 -16.15 -2.30 -19.12
C CYS A 85 -14.83 -1.55 -19.15
N ILE A 86 -14.51 -0.97 -20.32
CA ILE A 86 -13.57 0.14 -20.40
C ILE A 86 -14.33 1.44 -20.12
N VAL A 87 -13.77 2.28 -19.24
CA VAL A 87 -14.31 3.60 -18.93
C VAL A 87 -13.37 4.66 -19.47
N ASP A 88 -13.91 5.61 -20.24
CA ASP A 88 -13.21 6.76 -20.78
C ASP A 88 -14.00 8.04 -20.44
N GLY A 89 -13.49 8.79 -19.46
CA GLY A 89 -14.21 9.92 -18.88
C GLY A 89 -15.55 9.48 -18.30
N THR A 90 -16.64 9.99 -18.82
CA THR A 90 -18.01 9.62 -18.43
C THR A 90 -18.63 8.54 -19.34
N ASN A 91 -17.91 8.04 -20.31
CA ASN A 91 -18.39 6.97 -21.21
C ASN A 91 -17.88 5.62 -20.71
N HIS A 92 -18.68 4.59 -20.91
CA HIS A 92 -18.25 3.22 -20.69
C HIS A 92 -18.61 2.35 -21.90
N PHE A 93 -17.78 1.33 -22.13
CA PHE A 93 -17.89 0.42 -23.25
C PHE A 93 -17.83 -1.01 -22.72
N PHE A 94 -18.88 -1.76 -22.95
CA PHE A 94 -18.93 -3.17 -22.61
C PHE A 94 -17.84 -3.96 -23.32
N MET A 95 -17.15 -4.82 -22.60
CA MET A 95 -16.15 -5.73 -23.14
C MET A 95 -16.65 -7.16 -23.14
N GLU A 96 -16.88 -7.70 -21.96
CA GLU A 96 -17.31 -9.08 -21.78
C GLU A 96 -18.08 -9.28 -20.47
N MET A 97 -18.73 -10.42 -20.36
CA MET A 97 -19.37 -10.88 -19.13
C MET A 97 -18.79 -12.24 -18.72
N ASN A 98 -18.11 -12.26 -17.58
CA ASN A 98 -17.58 -13.48 -17.00
C ASN A 98 -18.63 -14.16 -16.14
N THR A 99 -19.13 -15.32 -16.58
CA THR A 99 -20.20 -16.08 -15.89
C THR A 99 -19.64 -17.05 -14.86
N ARG A 100 -18.70 -16.61 -14.07
CA ARG A 100 -18.06 -17.33 -12.96
C ARG A 100 -17.70 -16.39 -11.84
N ILE A 101 -17.45 -16.95 -10.67
CA ILE A 101 -16.80 -16.16 -9.62
C ILE A 101 -15.37 -15.80 -10.06
N GLN A 102 -14.97 -14.58 -9.80
CA GLN A 102 -13.61 -14.10 -10.06
C GLN A 102 -12.78 -14.10 -8.78
N VAL A 103 -11.46 -14.02 -8.93
CA VAL A 103 -10.50 -14.07 -7.82
C VAL A 103 -10.74 -12.93 -6.86
N GLU A 104 -11.02 -11.74 -7.40
CA GLU A 104 -11.22 -10.47 -6.69
C GLU A 104 -12.62 -10.29 -6.06
N HIS A 105 -13.42 -11.35 -5.96
CA HIS A 105 -14.77 -11.28 -5.39
C HIS A 105 -14.79 -10.75 -3.94
N GLY A 106 -13.71 -10.99 -3.19
CA GLY A 106 -13.57 -10.53 -1.82
C GLY A 106 -13.68 -9.00 -1.66
N VAL A 107 -13.24 -8.24 -2.66
CA VAL A 107 -13.41 -6.77 -2.67
C VAL A 107 -14.90 -6.38 -2.63
N THR A 108 -15.76 -7.11 -3.34
CA THR A 108 -17.21 -6.89 -3.32
C THR A 108 -17.82 -7.30 -1.98
N GLU A 109 -17.38 -8.42 -1.41
CA GLU A 109 -17.86 -8.91 -0.11
C GLU A 109 -17.52 -7.95 1.05
N LEU A 110 -16.41 -7.22 0.92
CA LEU A 110 -16.09 -6.13 1.84
C LEU A 110 -17.01 -4.93 1.67
N ALA A 111 -17.47 -4.65 0.45
CA ALA A 111 -18.32 -3.50 0.17
C ALA A 111 -19.80 -3.74 0.52
N TYR A 112 -20.32 -4.92 0.23
CA TYR A 112 -21.74 -5.22 0.36
C TYR A 112 -22.04 -6.60 0.94
N ALA A 113 -23.11 -6.69 1.70
CA ALA A 113 -23.82 -7.92 2.05
C ALA A 113 -25.16 -7.98 1.31
N LEU A 114 -25.72 -9.18 1.23
CA LEU A 114 -27.03 -9.45 0.68
C LEU A 114 -28.03 -9.74 1.81
N LYS A 115 -29.12 -9.01 1.86
CA LYS A 115 -30.24 -9.29 2.76
C LYS A 115 -31.35 -9.97 1.99
N PHE A 116 -31.48 -11.27 2.20
CA PHE A 116 -32.57 -12.07 1.63
C PHE A 116 -33.79 -12.10 2.53
N THR A 117 -34.96 -12.08 1.93
CA THR A 117 -36.20 -12.45 2.60
C THR A 117 -36.36 -13.97 2.53
N ASN A 118 -36.73 -14.60 3.65
CA ASN A 118 -36.97 -16.04 3.68
C ASN A 118 -38.16 -16.37 2.77
N PRO A 119 -37.99 -17.22 1.74
CA PRO A 119 -39.06 -17.57 0.80
C PRO A 119 -40.26 -18.30 1.45
N ASP A 120 -40.04 -18.96 2.58
CA ASP A 120 -41.06 -19.68 3.33
C ASP A 120 -41.75 -18.83 4.42
N ASN A 121 -41.12 -17.68 4.79
CA ASN A 121 -41.66 -16.77 5.78
C ASN A 121 -41.23 -15.31 5.49
N SER A 122 -42.05 -14.55 4.81
CA SER A 122 -41.76 -13.19 4.38
C SER A 122 -41.49 -12.18 5.52
N THR A 123 -41.75 -12.54 6.77
CA THR A 123 -41.44 -11.70 7.94
C THR A 123 -40.00 -11.93 8.45
N GLN A 124 -39.29 -12.92 7.95
CA GLN A 124 -37.92 -13.25 8.31
C GLN A 124 -36.96 -12.87 7.20
N CYS A 125 -35.84 -12.27 7.59
CA CYS A 125 -34.73 -11.97 6.70
C CYS A 125 -33.45 -12.59 7.26
N PHE A 126 -32.52 -12.89 6.36
CA PHE A 126 -31.16 -13.35 6.71
C PHE A 126 -30.14 -12.64 5.83
N TYR A 127 -28.93 -12.54 6.33
CA TYR A 127 -27.83 -11.85 5.66
C TYR A 127 -26.83 -12.87 5.13
N VAL A 128 -26.31 -12.58 3.95
CA VAL A 128 -25.25 -13.34 3.30
C VAL A 128 -24.13 -12.38 2.95
N GLU A 129 -22.94 -12.64 3.47
CA GLU A 129 -21.79 -11.77 3.32
C GLU A 129 -20.80 -12.31 2.27
N GLU A 130 -20.83 -13.61 2.00
CA GLU A 130 -19.93 -14.28 1.06
C GLU A 130 -20.66 -14.65 -0.22
N LEU A 131 -20.07 -14.36 -1.37
CA LEU A 131 -20.66 -14.68 -2.69
C LEU A 131 -20.73 -16.18 -2.92
N ILE A 132 -19.80 -16.96 -2.37
CA ILE A 132 -19.85 -18.43 -2.48
C ILE A 132 -21.06 -18.98 -1.73
N GLU A 133 -21.37 -18.48 -0.55
CA GLU A 133 -22.60 -18.82 0.17
C GLU A 133 -23.85 -18.45 -0.65
N ALA A 134 -23.88 -17.26 -1.23
CA ALA A 134 -24.95 -16.82 -2.10
C ALA A 134 -25.13 -17.75 -3.33
N MET A 135 -24.03 -18.17 -3.94
CA MET A 135 -24.07 -19.15 -5.05
C MET A 135 -24.69 -20.49 -4.64
N VAL A 136 -24.34 -21.00 -3.46
CA VAL A 136 -24.92 -22.25 -2.92
C VAL A 136 -26.42 -22.08 -2.67
N LEU A 137 -26.84 -20.97 -2.06
CA LEU A 137 -28.24 -20.68 -1.83
C LEU A 137 -29.05 -20.59 -3.14
N LEU A 138 -28.50 -19.92 -4.15
CA LEU A 138 -29.10 -19.86 -5.49
C LEU A 138 -29.21 -21.25 -6.13
N ALA A 139 -28.19 -22.07 -6.03
CA ALA A 139 -28.19 -23.42 -6.58
C ALA A 139 -29.25 -24.34 -5.90
N VAL A 140 -29.46 -24.17 -4.59
CA VAL A 140 -30.41 -24.97 -3.80
C VAL A 140 -31.83 -24.47 -3.96
N HIS A 141 -32.07 -23.15 -3.95
CA HIS A 141 -33.42 -22.59 -3.89
C HIS A 141 -33.90 -21.99 -5.23
N GLY A 142 -33.00 -21.65 -6.14
CA GLY A 142 -33.29 -21.16 -7.47
C GLY A 142 -34.27 -19.98 -7.49
N SER A 143 -35.30 -20.06 -8.33
CA SER A 143 -36.31 -19.02 -8.49
C SER A 143 -37.19 -18.79 -7.25
N ARG A 144 -37.12 -19.64 -6.22
CA ARG A 144 -37.83 -19.41 -4.96
C ARG A 144 -37.23 -18.23 -4.15
N LEU A 145 -35.96 -17.89 -4.35
CA LEU A 145 -35.32 -16.77 -3.66
C LEU A 145 -35.76 -15.44 -4.28
N PRO A 146 -36.40 -14.55 -3.51
CA PRO A 146 -36.73 -13.21 -3.98
C PRO A 146 -35.43 -12.40 -4.20
N LYS A 147 -35.51 -11.37 -5.03
CA LYS A 147 -34.40 -10.43 -5.23
C LYS A 147 -33.97 -9.85 -3.86
N PRO A 148 -32.70 -10.01 -3.44
CA PRO A 148 -32.24 -9.50 -2.16
C PRO A 148 -32.07 -7.97 -2.19
N GLU A 149 -31.96 -7.40 -1.02
CA GLU A 149 -31.53 -6.02 -0.81
C GLU A 149 -30.00 -5.99 -0.69
N ARG A 150 -29.34 -5.08 -1.39
CA ARG A 150 -27.91 -4.78 -1.24
C ARG A 150 -27.69 -3.92 0.00
N VAL A 151 -26.90 -4.38 0.94
CA VAL A 151 -26.61 -3.70 2.22
C VAL A 151 -25.14 -3.30 2.28
N PRO A 152 -24.82 -2.00 2.36
CA PRO A 152 -23.44 -1.54 2.51
C PRO A 152 -22.80 -2.07 3.80
N ARG A 153 -21.52 -2.46 3.70
CA ARG A 153 -20.67 -2.90 4.84
C ARG A 153 -19.58 -1.88 5.12
N PHE A 154 -18.50 -1.92 4.37
CA PHE A 154 -17.38 -0.98 4.46
C PHE A 154 -17.42 -0.01 3.29
N ARG A 155 -16.84 1.18 3.47
CA ARG A 155 -16.79 2.17 2.39
C ARG A 155 -15.76 1.82 1.34
N SER A 156 -14.65 1.20 1.73
CA SER A 156 -13.56 0.84 0.85
C SER A 156 -13.10 -0.59 1.10
N GLY A 157 -12.97 -1.38 0.03
CA GLY A 157 -12.29 -2.66 -0.02
C GLY A 157 -11.09 -2.57 -0.98
N ILE A 158 -9.97 -3.15 -0.61
CA ILE A 158 -8.76 -3.24 -1.45
C ILE A 158 -8.27 -4.68 -1.42
N GLU A 159 -7.86 -5.19 -2.58
CA GLU A 159 -7.16 -6.45 -2.75
C GLU A 159 -5.83 -6.21 -3.46
N VAL A 160 -4.78 -6.87 -2.99
CA VAL A 160 -3.51 -7.00 -3.71
C VAL A 160 -3.20 -8.47 -3.94
N ARG A 161 -2.68 -8.79 -5.12
CA ARG A 161 -2.28 -10.15 -5.48
C ARG A 161 -0.79 -10.32 -5.28
N ILE A 162 -0.42 -11.11 -4.28
CA ILE A 162 0.97 -11.50 -4.05
C ILE A 162 1.31 -12.62 -5.01
N ASN A 163 2.15 -12.31 -5.99
CA ASN A 163 2.56 -13.22 -7.04
C ASN A 163 4.07 -13.48 -6.96
N ALA A 164 4.48 -14.68 -7.34
CA ALA A 164 5.87 -14.96 -7.65
C ALA A 164 6.22 -14.34 -9.00
N THR A 165 7.06 -13.32 -9.00
CA THR A 165 7.42 -12.56 -10.21
C THR A 165 8.90 -12.21 -10.23
N ASN A 166 9.45 -12.04 -11.43
CA ASN A 166 10.74 -11.38 -11.61
C ASN A 166 10.60 -9.84 -11.53
N ASP A 167 11.70 -9.13 -11.65
CA ASP A 167 11.75 -7.67 -11.56
C ASP A 167 10.95 -6.96 -12.70
N ALA A 168 10.65 -7.68 -13.80
CA ALA A 168 9.79 -7.20 -14.88
C ALA A 168 8.31 -7.57 -14.68
N LEU A 169 7.92 -8.05 -13.50
CA LEU A 169 6.58 -8.52 -13.14
C LEU A 169 6.08 -9.70 -13.99
N GLN A 170 6.98 -10.40 -14.65
CA GLN A 170 6.63 -11.64 -15.34
C GLN A 170 6.58 -12.80 -14.34
N PRO A 171 5.69 -13.77 -14.54
CA PRO A 171 5.62 -14.94 -13.69
C PRO A 171 7.01 -15.58 -13.50
N HIS A 172 7.38 -15.84 -12.26
CA HIS A 172 8.61 -16.52 -11.91
C HIS A 172 8.28 -17.96 -11.49
N ALA A 173 8.91 -18.93 -12.18
CA ALA A 173 8.75 -20.32 -11.85
C ALA A 173 9.80 -20.75 -10.82
N GLY A 174 9.34 -21.37 -9.75
CA GLY A 174 10.21 -21.88 -8.69
C GLY A 174 10.30 -20.97 -7.49
N GLY A 175 11.03 -21.45 -6.49
CA GLY A 175 11.17 -20.85 -5.19
C GLY A 175 10.54 -21.71 -4.10
N ILE A 176 11.13 -21.64 -2.93
CA ILE A 176 10.68 -22.37 -1.73
C ILE A 176 10.30 -21.36 -0.67
N ILE A 177 9.04 -21.37 -0.26
CA ILE A 177 8.61 -20.58 0.90
C ILE A 177 9.03 -21.30 2.16
N LYS A 178 9.88 -20.65 2.95
CA LYS A 178 10.41 -21.15 4.24
C LYS A 178 9.74 -20.54 5.46
N GLY A 179 9.15 -19.37 5.30
CA GLY A 179 8.46 -18.67 6.37
C GLY A 179 7.46 -17.68 5.81
N TRP A 180 6.32 -17.62 6.47
CA TRP A 180 5.28 -16.63 6.23
C TRP A 180 4.69 -16.20 7.56
N SER A 181 4.65 -14.89 7.80
CA SER A 181 4.03 -14.34 9.01
C SER A 181 2.53 -14.64 9.05
N SER A 182 1.99 -14.83 10.26
CA SER A 182 0.54 -14.90 10.42
C SER A 182 -0.12 -13.58 10.02
N PRO A 183 -1.39 -13.62 9.55
CA PRO A 183 -2.16 -12.40 9.30
C PRO A 183 -2.19 -11.49 10.53
N ILE A 184 -2.14 -10.18 10.29
CA ILE A 184 -2.26 -9.17 11.34
C ILE A 184 -3.71 -8.69 11.46
N GLU A 185 -4.00 -7.89 12.50
CA GLU A 185 -5.32 -7.29 12.68
C GLU A 185 -5.72 -6.45 11.45
N GLY A 186 -6.94 -6.66 10.95
CA GLY A 186 -7.49 -6.01 9.76
C GLY A 186 -7.08 -6.64 8.43
N GLU A 187 -6.21 -7.65 8.44
CA GLU A 187 -5.82 -8.40 7.25
C GLU A 187 -6.75 -9.59 7.03
N ILE A 188 -7.26 -9.71 5.80
CA ILE A 188 -7.91 -10.92 5.31
C ILE A 188 -6.98 -11.52 4.25
N ARG A 189 -6.56 -12.76 4.47
CA ARG A 189 -5.62 -13.44 3.58
C ARG A 189 -6.20 -14.73 3.05
N PHE A 190 -6.24 -14.83 1.72
CA PHE A 190 -6.53 -16.09 1.03
C PHE A 190 -5.24 -16.56 0.36
N ASP A 191 -4.64 -17.58 0.90
CA ASP A 191 -3.46 -18.22 0.30
C ASP A 191 -3.81 -19.57 -0.35
N GLN A 192 -2.88 -20.11 -1.11
CA GLN A 192 -3.03 -21.41 -1.78
C GLN A 192 -2.91 -22.61 -0.82
N GLY A 193 -3.24 -22.43 0.46
CA GLY A 193 -3.04 -23.44 1.49
C GLY A 193 -1.57 -23.56 1.90
N ILE A 194 -0.84 -22.48 1.81
CA ILE A 194 0.58 -22.41 2.16
C ILE A 194 0.72 -22.50 3.67
N GLY A 195 0.80 -23.71 4.18
CA GLY A 195 1.13 -23.98 5.58
C GLY A 195 2.63 -24.16 5.75
N THR A 196 3.25 -23.38 6.63
CA THR A 196 4.64 -23.62 7.03
C THR A 196 4.76 -24.71 8.09
N ARG A 197 3.64 -25.26 8.56
CA ARG A 197 3.59 -26.37 9.50
C ARG A 197 2.54 -27.38 9.08
N ASN A 198 2.91 -28.65 9.17
CA ASN A 198 1.93 -29.73 9.02
C ASN A 198 0.94 -29.68 10.20
N PRO A 199 -0.38 -29.59 9.95
CA PRO A 199 -1.36 -29.45 11.02
C PRO A 199 -1.43 -30.66 11.97
N ASP A 200 -1.12 -31.87 11.48
CA ASP A 200 -1.21 -33.10 12.24
C ASP A 200 0.02 -33.37 13.12
N THR A 201 1.19 -33.00 12.61
CA THR A 201 2.47 -33.33 13.24
C THR A 201 3.18 -32.11 13.87
N GLY A 202 2.74 -30.89 13.53
CA GLY A 202 3.43 -29.64 13.89
C GLY A 202 4.81 -29.48 13.23
N ALA A 203 5.22 -30.44 12.38
CA ALA A 203 6.50 -30.39 11.70
C ALA A 203 6.55 -29.24 10.69
N PHE A 204 7.75 -28.66 10.56
CA PHE A 204 7.98 -27.58 9.58
C PHE A 204 7.88 -28.15 8.16
N VAL A 205 7.12 -27.48 7.31
CA VAL A 205 6.94 -27.87 5.92
C VAL A 205 7.31 -26.67 5.04
N PHE A 206 8.21 -26.91 4.08
CA PHE A 206 8.51 -25.91 3.07
C PHE A 206 7.53 -26.05 1.90
N TYR A 207 7.01 -24.93 1.42
CA TYR A 207 6.13 -24.91 0.27
C TYR A 207 6.92 -24.64 -1.01
N ASN A 208 6.91 -25.58 -1.94
CA ASN A 208 7.48 -25.39 -3.26
C ASN A 208 6.47 -24.71 -4.17
N LEU A 209 6.84 -23.55 -4.71
CA LEU A 209 6.05 -22.86 -5.71
C LEU A 209 6.12 -23.62 -7.04
N ALA A 210 5.00 -24.22 -7.40
CA ALA A 210 4.82 -24.88 -8.69
C ALA A 210 4.46 -23.83 -9.76
N GLY A 211 5.42 -23.02 -10.17
CA GLY A 211 5.22 -21.92 -11.12
C GLY A 211 4.80 -22.28 -12.53
N ALA A 212 4.37 -23.53 -12.76
CA ALA A 212 3.96 -24.00 -14.09
C ALA A 212 2.55 -23.55 -14.51
N TYR A 213 1.68 -23.16 -13.58
CA TYR A 213 0.27 -22.86 -13.86
C TYR A 213 -0.18 -21.48 -13.40
N ASP A 214 0.23 -21.05 -12.22
CA ASP A 214 -0.16 -19.77 -11.64
C ASP A 214 0.97 -19.25 -10.75
N SER A 215 1.27 -17.96 -10.87
CA SER A 215 2.23 -17.29 -10.02
C SER A 215 1.63 -16.79 -8.70
N ASN A 216 0.30 -16.92 -8.53
CA ASN A 216 -0.40 -16.42 -7.36
C ASN A 216 0.02 -17.20 -6.10
N ILE A 217 0.50 -16.46 -5.11
CA ILE A 217 0.85 -16.98 -3.79
C ILE A 217 -0.33 -16.75 -2.84
N ALA A 218 -0.84 -15.53 -2.81
CA ALA A 218 -1.97 -15.15 -1.97
C ALA A 218 -2.68 -13.89 -2.45
N LEU A 219 -3.91 -13.75 -1.99
CA LEU A 219 -4.66 -12.51 -2.02
C LEU A 219 -4.64 -11.92 -0.62
N VAL A 220 -4.31 -10.64 -0.53
CA VAL A 220 -4.36 -9.89 0.72
C VAL A 220 -5.38 -8.78 0.56
N LEU A 221 -6.37 -8.78 1.46
CA LEU A 221 -7.46 -7.83 1.44
C LEU A 221 -7.46 -7.00 2.72
N SER A 222 -7.93 -5.78 2.58
CA SER A 222 -8.21 -4.87 3.69
C SER A 222 -9.47 -4.05 3.42
N SER A 223 -10.06 -3.53 4.49
CA SER A 223 -11.21 -2.64 4.43
C SER A 223 -10.97 -1.37 5.22
N GLY A 224 -11.70 -0.30 4.90
CA GLY A 224 -11.60 0.98 5.57
C GLY A 224 -12.85 1.83 5.37
N GLU A 225 -12.98 2.89 6.16
CA GLU A 225 -14.08 3.84 6.07
C GLU A 225 -13.99 4.70 4.79
N ASN A 226 -12.77 4.93 4.31
CA ASN A 226 -12.50 5.60 3.06
C ASN A 226 -11.28 4.97 2.38
N ARG A 227 -10.98 5.39 1.14
CA ARG A 227 -9.88 4.80 0.36
C ARG A 227 -8.51 5.15 0.92
N ASP A 228 -8.30 6.35 1.47
CA ASP A 228 -7.00 6.75 2.05
C ASP A 228 -6.69 5.91 3.28
N ASP A 229 -7.64 5.77 4.20
CA ASP A 229 -7.48 4.93 5.39
C ASP A 229 -7.21 3.48 5.00
N ASN A 230 -7.90 2.98 3.98
CA ASN A 230 -7.70 1.61 3.52
C ASN A 230 -6.35 1.40 2.84
N LEU A 231 -5.88 2.36 2.03
CA LEU A 231 -4.52 2.31 1.45
C LEU A 231 -3.45 2.33 2.55
N ARG A 232 -3.64 3.13 3.61
CA ARG A 232 -2.75 3.13 4.78
C ARG A 232 -2.78 1.81 5.52
N SER A 233 -3.96 1.23 5.70
CA SER A 233 -4.12 -0.10 6.30
C SER A 233 -3.45 -1.18 5.48
N MET A 234 -3.63 -1.19 4.16
CA MET A 234 -2.95 -2.13 3.27
C MET A 234 -1.43 -1.95 3.30
N ALA A 235 -0.93 -0.71 3.27
CA ALA A 235 0.50 -0.44 3.40
C ALA A 235 1.04 -0.93 4.75
N GLU A 236 0.30 -0.77 5.85
CA GLU A 236 0.69 -1.30 7.18
C GLU A 236 0.72 -2.84 7.20
N ILE A 237 -0.27 -3.49 6.58
CA ILE A 237 -0.30 -4.94 6.42
C ILE A 237 0.94 -5.43 5.68
N LEU A 238 1.21 -4.86 4.50
CA LEU A 238 2.37 -5.23 3.68
C LEU A 238 3.70 -4.94 4.39
N ARG A 239 3.80 -3.82 5.10
CA ARG A 239 4.96 -3.45 5.90
C ARG A 239 5.32 -4.49 6.95
N ARG A 240 4.31 -5.12 7.55
CA ARG A 240 4.46 -6.09 8.64
C ARG A 240 4.43 -7.54 8.18
N THR A 241 4.09 -7.78 6.92
CA THR A 241 4.07 -9.11 6.34
C THR A 241 5.48 -9.56 6.01
N GLU A 242 5.87 -10.71 6.54
CA GLU A 242 7.14 -11.35 6.21
C GLU A 242 6.90 -12.61 5.37
N LEU A 243 7.48 -12.63 4.19
CA LEU A 243 7.51 -13.78 3.30
C LEU A 243 8.96 -14.10 2.96
N ARG A 244 9.47 -15.22 3.44
CA ARG A 244 10.87 -15.62 3.28
C ARG A 244 11.00 -16.94 2.54
N GLY A 245 12.03 -17.05 1.71
CA GLY A 245 12.26 -18.27 0.96
C GLY A 245 13.63 -18.33 0.29
N GLU A 246 13.89 -19.43 -0.43
CA GLU A 246 15.02 -19.58 -1.34
C GLU A 246 14.54 -19.41 -2.77
N ASP A 247 15.28 -18.66 -3.58
CA ASP A 247 14.95 -18.30 -4.96
C ASP A 247 13.52 -17.71 -5.09
N LEU A 248 13.02 -17.16 -3.99
CA LEU A 248 11.70 -16.56 -3.90
C LEU A 248 11.78 -15.08 -4.31
N LYS A 249 11.17 -14.77 -5.43
CA LYS A 249 10.95 -13.40 -5.88
C LYS A 249 9.45 -13.13 -5.94
N THR A 250 9.02 -12.02 -5.39
CA THR A 250 7.61 -11.62 -5.33
C THR A 250 7.42 -10.16 -5.67
N ASN A 251 6.17 -9.79 -5.94
CA ASN A 251 5.78 -8.40 -6.17
C ASN A 251 5.37 -7.65 -4.88
N MET A 252 5.74 -8.14 -3.70
CA MET A 252 5.37 -7.47 -2.43
C MET A 252 5.89 -6.03 -2.34
N ASP A 253 7.15 -5.80 -2.71
CA ASP A 253 7.76 -4.47 -2.73
C ASP A 253 7.02 -3.51 -3.67
N LEU A 254 6.57 -4.03 -4.82
CA LEU A 254 5.74 -3.27 -5.75
C LEU A 254 4.44 -2.82 -5.07
N HIS A 255 3.70 -3.74 -4.45
CA HIS A 255 2.44 -3.42 -3.79
C HIS A 255 2.62 -2.44 -2.64
N TYR A 256 3.66 -2.64 -1.83
CA TYR A 256 4.01 -1.72 -0.76
C TYR A 256 4.31 -0.31 -1.31
N GLY A 257 5.12 -0.24 -2.36
CA GLY A 257 5.44 1.01 -3.05
C GLY A 257 4.19 1.69 -3.62
N LEU A 258 3.33 0.94 -4.32
CA LEU A 258 2.09 1.47 -4.92
C LEU A 258 1.10 1.99 -3.89
N CYS A 259 0.82 1.23 -2.82
CA CYS A 259 -0.09 1.68 -1.77
C CYS A 259 0.40 3.00 -1.15
N ASN A 260 1.68 3.09 -0.83
CA ASN A 260 2.26 4.33 -0.29
C ASN A 260 2.25 5.48 -1.31
N TRP A 261 2.50 5.20 -2.57
CA TRP A 261 2.41 6.19 -3.65
C TRP A 261 1.01 6.81 -3.74
N PHE A 262 -0.04 5.98 -3.72
CA PHE A 262 -1.42 6.44 -3.80
C PHE A 262 -1.84 7.25 -2.57
N VAL A 263 -1.42 6.88 -1.36
CA VAL A 263 -1.62 7.68 -0.14
C VAL A 263 -1.07 9.09 -0.30
N GLY A 264 0.11 9.24 -0.90
CA GLY A 264 0.75 10.56 -1.07
C GLY A 264 0.16 11.42 -2.19
N LYS A 265 -0.54 10.83 -3.16
CA LYS A 265 -0.87 11.54 -4.42
C LYS A 265 -2.34 11.90 -4.60
N ALA A 266 -3.24 11.07 -4.44
CA ALA A 266 -4.68 11.27 -4.47
C ALA A 266 -5.37 9.91 -4.30
N PRO A 267 -5.86 9.57 -3.13
CA PRO A 267 -6.44 8.25 -2.87
C PRO A 267 -7.62 7.88 -3.78
N MET A 268 -8.33 8.91 -4.29
CA MET A 268 -9.40 8.74 -5.28
C MET A 268 -8.92 8.87 -6.73
N GLY A 269 -7.60 9.00 -6.94
CA GLY A 269 -7.03 9.01 -8.28
C GLY A 269 -7.38 7.72 -9.03
N LYS A 270 -7.70 7.87 -10.32
CA LYS A 270 -7.98 6.75 -11.21
C LYS A 270 -6.74 6.50 -12.06
N PRO A 271 -5.95 5.46 -11.77
CA PRO A 271 -4.94 5.03 -12.71
C PRO A 271 -5.63 4.55 -13.99
N ASP A 272 -5.06 4.85 -15.14
CA ASP A 272 -5.48 4.24 -16.40
C ASP A 272 -4.81 2.88 -16.61
N THR A 273 -5.21 2.14 -17.63
CA THR A 273 -4.63 0.82 -17.95
C THR A 273 -3.17 0.89 -18.39
N GLY A 274 -2.67 2.07 -18.72
CA GLY A 274 -1.26 2.35 -19.05
C GLY A 274 -0.39 2.74 -17.85
N PHE A 275 -1.00 2.98 -16.70
CA PHE A 275 -0.34 3.47 -15.49
C PHE A 275 0.90 2.65 -15.12
N MET A 276 0.81 1.34 -15.12
CA MET A 276 1.92 0.47 -14.73
C MET A 276 3.15 0.62 -15.62
N ARG A 277 2.99 0.90 -16.91
CA ARG A 277 4.12 1.16 -17.81
C ARG A 277 4.86 2.44 -17.42
N SER A 278 4.12 3.51 -17.16
CA SER A 278 4.68 4.79 -16.73
C SER A 278 5.35 4.67 -15.35
N TYR A 279 4.71 3.97 -14.42
CA TYR A 279 5.25 3.69 -13.10
C TYR A 279 6.57 2.89 -13.17
N LEU A 280 6.60 1.79 -13.92
CA LEU A 280 7.81 0.99 -14.08
C LEU A 280 8.95 1.74 -14.78
N ALA A 281 8.63 2.63 -15.73
CA ALA A 281 9.63 3.50 -16.34
C ALA A 281 10.24 4.48 -15.32
N ALA A 282 9.42 5.05 -14.44
CA ALA A 282 9.89 5.91 -13.35
C ALA A 282 10.76 5.14 -12.34
N VAL A 283 10.31 3.95 -11.93
CA VAL A 283 11.08 3.05 -11.04
C VAL A 283 12.42 2.65 -11.67
N GLY A 284 12.45 2.33 -12.97
CA GLY A 284 13.69 2.02 -13.70
C GLY A 284 14.66 3.21 -13.75
N SER A 285 14.13 4.43 -13.84
CA SER A 285 14.93 5.65 -13.77
C SER A 285 15.51 5.86 -12.38
N LEU A 286 14.72 5.62 -11.32
CA LEU A 286 15.20 5.65 -9.94
C LEU A 286 16.30 4.61 -9.70
N GLN A 287 16.12 3.38 -10.17
CA GLN A 287 17.11 2.31 -10.05
C GLN A 287 18.46 2.70 -10.67
N LYS A 288 18.42 3.37 -11.82
CA LYS A 288 19.64 3.87 -12.46
C LYS A 288 20.32 4.95 -11.61
N ILE A 289 19.56 5.88 -11.02
CA ILE A 289 20.13 6.90 -10.14
C ILE A 289 20.72 6.24 -8.89
N VAL A 290 20.01 5.30 -8.28
CA VAL A 290 20.44 4.60 -7.07
C VAL A 290 21.73 3.81 -7.31
N SER A 291 21.93 3.23 -8.51
CA SER A 291 23.16 2.48 -8.83
C SER A 291 24.43 3.33 -8.79
N ASP A 292 24.30 4.64 -8.89
CA ASP A 292 25.41 5.58 -8.84
C ASP A 292 25.65 6.15 -7.42
N VAL A 293 24.79 5.78 -6.43
CA VAL A 293 24.93 6.25 -5.04
C VAL A 293 25.91 5.37 -4.26
N ASP A 294 27.01 5.98 -3.80
CA ASP A 294 27.97 5.36 -2.88
C ASP A 294 27.88 6.00 -1.49
N LEU A 295 27.12 5.37 -0.60
CA LEU A 295 26.93 5.86 0.77
C LEU A 295 28.22 5.83 1.60
N ASN A 296 29.16 4.91 1.31
CA ASN A 296 30.45 4.87 2.00
C ASN A 296 31.35 6.02 1.57
N PHE A 297 31.33 6.34 0.28
CA PHE A 297 32.01 7.54 -0.22
C PHE A 297 31.40 8.80 0.41
N ALA A 298 30.07 8.94 0.41
CA ALA A 298 29.37 10.06 1.06
C ALA A 298 29.75 10.19 2.56
N ALA A 299 29.75 9.09 3.29
CA ALA A 299 30.16 9.07 4.70
C ALA A 299 31.62 9.53 4.89
N THR A 300 32.50 9.17 3.96
CA THR A 300 33.92 9.58 4.01
C THR A 300 34.05 11.08 3.78
N GLU A 301 33.31 11.64 2.84
CA GLU A 301 33.29 13.08 2.59
C GLU A 301 32.74 13.86 3.78
N ILE A 302 31.62 13.40 4.38
CA ILE A 302 31.07 13.98 5.60
C ILE A 302 32.12 14.04 6.72
N LEU A 303 32.87 12.93 6.92
CA LEU A 303 33.93 12.88 7.94
C LEU A 303 35.06 13.85 7.68
N LYS A 304 35.40 14.13 6.42
CA LYS A 304 36.44 15.12 6.06
C LYS A 304 35.98 16.55 6.34
N ASP A 305 34.70 16.81 6.14
CA ASP A 305 34.11 18.14 6.32
C ASP A 305 33.78 18.46 7.78
N LEU A 306 33.86 17.48 8.69
CA LEU A 306 33.69 17.68 10.12
C LEU A 306 35.01 18.10 10.76
N ASP A 307 35.15 19.37 11.08
CA ASP A 307 36.36 19.91 11.71
C ASP A 307 36.46 19.56 13.21
N ASP A 308 35.30 19.35 13.89
CA ASP A 308 35.27 19.02 15.31
C ASP A 308 35.54 17.53 15.56
N PRO A 309 36.58 17.17 16.34
CA PRO A 309 36.88 15.80 16.71
C PRO A 309 35.72 15.08 17.41
N SER A 310 34.90 15.80 18.19
CA SER A 310 33.74 15.24 18.87
C SER A 310 32.65 14.87 17.87
N ALA A 311 32.41 15.72 16.87
CA ALA A 311 31.49 15.44 15.77
C ALA A 311 31.95 14.25 14.93
N GLN A 312 33.23 14.17 14.58
CA GLN A 312 33.80 13.02 13.88
C GLN A 312 33.62 11.72 14.68
N LYS A 313 33.88 11.75 16.00
CA LYS A 313 33.71 10.60 16.87
C LYS A 313 32.24 10.17 16.94
N ALA A 314 31.31 11.12 17.12
CA ALA A 314 29.88 10.84 17.16
C ALA A 314 29.40 10.24 15.85
N PHE A 315 29.77 10.78 14.71
CA PHE A 315 29.44 10.24 13.40
C PHE A 315 29.93 8.80 13.23
N ARG A 316 31.25 8.54 13.50
CA ARG A 316 31.80 7.19 13.40
C ARG A 316 31.09 6.18 14.31
N THR A 317 30.73 6.61 15.53
CA THR A 317 30.03 5.73 16.50
C THR A 317 28.62 5.38 16.03
N LYS A 318 27.94 6.31 15.35
CA LYS A 318 26.55 6.16 14.92
C LYS A 318 26.40 6.01 13.41
N GLN A 319 27.48 5.80 12.66
CA GLN A 319 27.45 5.70 11.20
C GLN A 319 26.46 4.65 10.72
N THR A 320 26.46 3.47 11.34
CA THR A 320 25.52 2.41 10.99
C THR A 320 24.07 2.82 11.21
N LEU A 321 23.79 3.49 12.33
CA LEU A 321 22.45 4.01 12.63
C LEU A 321 21.98 5.04 11.58
N LEU A 322 22.88 5.87 11.08
CA LEU A 322 22.56 6.92 10.11
C LEU A 322 22.44 6.37 8.69
N LEU A 323 23.30 5.45 8.29
CA LEU A 323 23.37 4.95 6.91
C LEU A 323 22.48 3.75 6.64
N ARG A 324 22.29 2.87 7.61
CA ARG A 324 21.53 1.62 7.42
C ARG A 324 20.12 1.82 6.89
N PRO A 325 19.30 2.77 7.37
CA PRO A 325 17.98 3.01 6.80
C PRO A 325 18.05 3.48 5.33
N LEU A 326 19.05 4.28 4.99
CA LEU A 326 19.26 4.72 3.61
C LEU A 326 19.66 3.57 2.71
N GLU A 327 20.60 2.72 3.14
CA GLU A 327 21.00 1.51 2.41
C GLU A 327 19.79 0.63 2.13
N LYS A 328 18.97 0.36 3.16
CA LYS A 328 17.76 -0.45 3.05
C LYS A 328 16.72 0.18 2.11
N LEU A 329 16.53 1.48 2.17
CA LEU A 329 15.59 2.17 1.29
C LEU A 329 16.01 2.08 -0.18
N LEU A 330 17.32 2.10 -0.44
CA LEU A 330 17.89 2.02 -1.79
C LEU A 330 17.95 0.57 -2.34
N GLU A 331 17.76 -0.45 -1.52
CA GLU A 331 17.75 -1.86 -1.96
C GLU A 331 16.60 -2.17 -2.92
N SER A 332 15.41 -1.51 -2.73
CA SER A 332 14.23 -1.72 -3.55
C SER A 332 13.75 -0.44 -4.21
N PRO A 333 13.87 -0.30 -5.53
CA PRO A 333 13.38 0.88 -6.25
C PRO A 333 11.87 1.11 -6.11
N HIS A 334 11.07 0.06 -5.94
CA HIS A 334 9.63 0.16 -5.70
C HIS A 334 9.34 0.76 -4.33
N VAL A 335 10.03 0.29 -3.30
CA VAL A 335 9.91 0.81 -1.93
C VAL A 335 10.35 2.27 -1.89
N LEU A 336 11.45 2.62 -2.56
CA LEU A 336 11.91 4.00 -2.70
C LEU A 336 10.88 4.88 -3.40
N ALA A 337 10.29 4.42 -4.51
CA ALA A 337 9.25 5.17 -5.23
C ALA A 337 8.03 5.43 -4.34
N GLY A 338 7.61 4.45 -3.55
CA GLY A 338 6.53 4.59 -2.57
C GLY A 338 6.86 5.61 -1.48
N PHE A 339 8.09 5.59 -0.96
CA PHE A 339 8.57 6.56 0.02
C PHE A 339 8.51 7.99 -0.55
N ILE A 340 9.05 8.18 -1.75
CA ILE A 340 9.00 9.48 -2.44
C ILE A 340 7.55 9.92 -2.63
N GLY A 341 6.68 9.03 -3.13
CA GLY A 341 5.27 9.34 -3.36
C GLY A 341 4.53 9.75 -2.10
N ARG A 342 4.79 9.07 -0.98
CA ARG A 342 4.11 9.33 0.31
C ARG A 342 4.54 10.63 0.98
N TYR A 343 5.83 10.94 0.93
CA TYR A 343 6.41 11.99 1.74
C TYR A 343 6.77 13.27 0.97
N ASP A 344 6.64 13.26 -0.37
CA ASP A 344 6.77 14.47 -1.18
C ASP A 344 5.72 15.51 -0.79
N GLY A 345 6.15 16.73 -0.48
CA GLY A 345 5.31 17.79 0.09
C GLY A 345 5.06 17.66 1.61
N VAL A 346 5.48 16.58 2.26
CA VAL A 346 5.38 16.34 3.72
C VAL A 346 6.71 16.54 4.40
N LEU A 347 7.74 15.79 4.02
CA LEU A 347 9.08 15.87 4.59
C LEU A 347 9.99 16.84 3.83
N TRP A 348 9.72 17.06 2.56
CA TRP A 348 10.45 18.00 1.70
C TRP A 348 9.52 18.64 0.65
N GLU A 349 10.01 19.69 0.03
CA GLU A 349 9.41 20.32 -1.15
C GLU A 349 10.44 20.49 -2.25
N ASN A 350 9.98 20.32 -3.49
CA ASN A 350 10.74 20.69 -4.67
C ASN A 350 10.49 22.16 -4.98
N THR A 351 11.51 23.01 -4.79
CA THR A 351 11.47 24.44 -5.11
C THR A 351 12.25 24.73 -6.39
N GLN A 352 12.19 25.96 -6.87
CA GLN A 352 13.01 26.40 -8.02
C GLN A 352 14.52 26.39 -7.71
N GLU A 353 14.87 26.44 -6.42
CA GLU A 353 16.26 26.46 -5.94
C GLU A 353 16.78 25.05 -5.58
N GLY A 354 15.92 24.03 -5.68
CA GLY A 354 16.22 22.65 -5.36
C GLY A 354 15.31 22.06 -4.28
N LEU A 355 15.76 20.97 -3.67
CA LEU A 355 15.02 20.27 -2.65
C LEU A 355 15.18 20.97 -1.30
N GLU A 356 14.06 21.30 -0.67
CA GLU A 356 14.01 21.90 0.67
C GLU A 356 13.35 20.96 1.66
N PHE A 357 14.06 20.60 2.74
CA PHE A 357 13.50 19.79 3.81
C PHE A 357 12.55 20.60 4.69
N ARG A 358 11.37 20.05 4.98
CA ARG A 358 10.38 20.63 5.90
C ARG A 358 10.57 20.17 7.33
N GLU A 359 11.17 18.99 7.51
CA GLU A 359 11.41 18.39 8.81
C GLU A 359 12.92 18.28 9.09
N ASN A 360 13.27 18.06 10.37
CA ASN A 360 14.67 17.88 10.72
C ASN A 360 15.23 16.54 10.21
N PRO A 361 16.54 16.47 9.88
CA PRO A 361 17.15 15.27 9.29
C PRO A 361 17.02 14.00 10.15
N ILE A 362 17.00 14.14 11.46
CA ILE A 362 16.86 12.98 12.37
C ILE A 362 15.43 12.44 12.32
N ARG A 363 14.41 13.32 12.23
CA ARG A 363 13.03 12.92 12.06
C ARG A 363 12.83 12.25 10.70
N PHE A 364 13.46 12.77 9.65
CA PHE A 364 13.46 12.16 8.33
C PHE A 364 14.02 10.72 8.37
N LEU A 365 15.16 10.50 9.04
CA LEU A 365 15.71 9.15 9.24
C LEU A 365 14.76 8.24 10.01
N ARG A 366 14.13 8.76 11.08
CA ARG A 366 13.16 7.99 11.85
C ARG A 366 11.97 7.56 11.01
N GLU A 367 11.46 8.43 10.13
CA GLU A 367 10.39 8.07 9.19
C GLU A 367 10.83 6.94 8.24
N ILE A 368 12.09 6.92 7.79
CA ILE A 368 12.61 5.79 7.01
C ILE A 368 12.64 4.50 7.84
N TYR A 369 13.07 4.55 9.10
CA TYR A 369 13.04 3.39 9.99
C TYR A 369 11.63 2.85 10.16
N HIS A 370 10.66 3.72 10.39
CA HIS A 370 9.25 3.35 10.50
C HIS A 370 8.73 2.75 9.17
N TYR A 371 8.95 3.45 8.07
CA TYR A 371 8.54 3.02 6.74
C TYR A 371 9.08 1.65 6.35
N LEU A 372 10.32 1.35 6.68
CA LEU A 372 10.95 0.05 6.41
C LEU A 372 10.70 -1.01 7.49
N ASN A 373 9.93 -0.69 8.54
CA ASN A 373 9.69 -1.57 9.69
C ASN A 373 10.98 -2.07 10.37
N ILE A 374 12.03 -1.26 10.37
CA ILE A 374 13.32 -1.64 10.95
C ILE A 374 13.25 -1.63 12.50
N GLU A 375 12.37 -0.80 13.08
CA GLU A 375 12.14 -0.74 14.52
C GLU A 375 11.51 -2.02 15.09
N ASN A 376 10.94 -2.88 14.26
CA ASN A 376 10.31 -4.11 14.70
C ASN A 376 11.33 -5.27 14.69
N ALA A 377 11.90 -5.55 15.83
CA ALA A 377 13.04 -6.44 15.98
C ALA A 377 12.73 -7.94 15.97
N ARG A 378 11.46 -8.33 15.83
CA ARG A 378 11.09 -9.76 15.83
C ARG A 378 11.66 -10.44 14.59
N ASP A 379 12.52 -11.42 14.78
CA ASP A 379 13.10 -12.29 13.76
C ASP A 379 14.11 -11.63 12.78
N LYS A 380 14.60 -10.43 13.09
CA LYS A 380 15.63 -9.75 12.28
C LYS A 380 17.04 -10.10 12.77
N ALA A 381 17.99 -10.01 11.85
CA ALA A 381 19.41 -10.12 12.23
C ALA A 381 19.79 -8.99 13.21
N PRO A 382 20.66 -9.24 14.20
CA PRO A 382 21.04 -8.23 15.20
C PRO A 382 21.55 -6.91 14.61
N CYS A 383 22.12 -6.93 13.40
CA CYS A 383 22.59 -5.74 12.70
C CYS A 383 21.44 -4.88 12.10
N ASP A 384 20.24 -5.45 11.98
CA ASP A 384 19.07 -4.78 11.40
C ASP A 384 18.12 -4.23 12.48
N VAL A 385 18.50 -4.31 13.74
CA VAL A 385 17.67 -3.91 14.90
C VAL A 385 18.07 -2.54 15.37
N ILE A 386 17.09 -1.65 15.54
CA ILE A 386 17.23 -0.49 16.42
C ILE A 386 17.14 -1.00 17.85
N TRP A 387 18.15 -0.71 18.64
CA TRP A 387 18.14 -0.97 20.07
C TRP A 387 17.33 0.13 20.79
N ASP A 388 16.64 -0.23 21.85
CA ASP A 388 15.84 0.73 22.64
C ASP A 388 16.62 1.99 23.00
N HIS A 389 17.92 1.87 23.27
CA HIS A 389 18.77 3.00 23.60
C HIS A 389 19.01 3.92 22.37
N ASP A 390 19.07 3.38 21.15
CA ASP A 390 19.25 4.15 19.93
C ASP A 390 17.96 4.90 19.57
N GLU A 391 16.80 4.31 19.83
CA GLU A 391 15.51 4.98 19.73
C GLU A 391 15.43 6.19 20.69
N VAL A 392 15.81 6.00 21.94
CA VAL A 392 15.89 7.09 22.93
C VAL A 392 16.87 8.19 22.48
N ILE A 393 18.02 7.82 21.89
CA ILE A 393 18.97 8.81 21.36
C ILE A 393 18.38 9.58 20.19
N MET A 394 17.68 8.91 19.27
CA MET A 394 17.03 9.58 18.14
C MET A 394 15.95 10.55 18.62
N GLU A 395 15.10 10.17 19.57
CA GLU A 395 14.10 11.06 20.17
C GLU A 395 14.73 12.29 20.83
N ARG A 396 15.80 12.07 21.57
CA ARG A 396 16.56 13.18 22.19
C ARG A 396 17.20 14.08 21.13
N ALA A 397 17.72 13.50 20.05
CA ALA A 397 18.30 14.26 18.95
C ALA A 397 17.23 15.08 18.19
N ILE A 398 16.05 14.53 17.98
CA ILE A 398 14.91 15.25 17.39
C ILE A 398 14.55 16.46 18.26
N THR A 399 14.34 16.23 19.56
CA THR A 399 14.00 17.28 20.51
C THR A 399 15.09 18.36 20.57
N PHE A 400 16.35 17.95 20.57
CA PHE A 400 17.48 18.85 20.58
C PHE A 400 17.54 19.72 19.29
N TYR A 401 17.33 19.09 18.15
CA TYR A 401 17.32 19.76 16.86
C TYR A 401 16.17 20.76 16.73
N ASP A 402 14.98 20.41 17.20
CA ASP A 402 13.83 21.31 17.26
C ASP A 402 14.13 22.53 18.16
N ARG A 403 14.82 22.33 19.29
CA ARG A 403 15.26 23.40 20.16
C ARG A 403 16.30 24.33 19.48
N VAL A 404 17.21 23.77 18.70
CA VAL A 404 18.16 24.60 17.91
C VAL A 404 17.41 25.46 16.90
N ARG A 405 16.40 24.88 16.25
CA ARG A 405 15.52 25.54 15.29
C ARG A 405 14.75 26.71 15.96
N GLU A 406 14.20 26.47 17.14
CA GLU A 406 13.56 27.54 17.95
C GLU A 406 14.54 28.65 18.30
N LEU A 407 15.75 28.34 18.73
CA LEU A 407 16.80 29.32 19.05
C LEU A 407 17.25 30.10 17.81
N ALA A 408 17.25 29.48 16.64
CA ALA A 408 17.53 30.14 15.36
C ALA A 408 16.37 31.05 14.91
N GLY A 409 15.16 30.87 15.48
CA GLY A 409 13.99 31.69 15.16
C GLY A 409 13.52 31.54 13.71
N THR A 410 13.77 30.38 13.12
CA THR A 410 13.46 30.11 11.70
C THR A 410 13.06 28.66 11.47
N THR A 411 12.27 28.43 10.42
CA THR A 411 11.96 27.11 9.89
C THR A 411 12.83 26.75 8.67
N ASP A 412 13.63 27.71 8.21
CA ASP A 412 14.54 27.56 7.07
C ASP A 412 15.79 26.79 7.51
N TRP A 413 15.95 25.58 7.00
CA TRP A 413 17.05 24.68 7.35
C TRP A 413 18.43 25.22 6.98
N LYS A 414 18.56 26.03 5.94
CA LYS A 414 19.82 26.70 5.59
C LYS A 414 20.26 27.66 6.70
N LYS A 415 19.30 28.38 7.33
CA LYS A 415 19.59 29.24 8.48
C LYS A 415 19.83 28.42 9.74
N VAL A 416 19.14 27.31 9.94
CA VAL A 416 19.42 26.37 11.02
C VAL A 416 20.85 25.84 10.87
N GLN A 417 21.26 25.48 9.64
CA GLN A 417 22.64 25.04 9.35
C GLN A 417 23.67 26.10 9.77
N ALA A 418 23.45 27.35 9.41
CA ALA A 418 24.36 28.44 9.81
C ALA A 418 24.46 28.57 11.34
N VAL A 419 23.39 28.28 12.09
CA VAL A 419 23.41 28.25 13.56
C VAL A 419 24.18 27.01 14.07
N LEU A 420 24.05 25.86 13.41
CA LEU A 420 24.80 24.64 13.76
C LEU A 420 26.31 24.76 13.45
N GLU A 421 26.68 25.51 12.44
CA GLU A 421 28.07 25.77 12.04
C GLU A 421 28.72 26.95 12.78
N GLY A 422 27.89 27.78 13.41
CA GLY A 422 28.35 28.95 14.15
C GLY A 422 28.72 28.69 15.63
N ASP A 423 29.16 29.73 16.33
CA ASP A 423 29.59 29.71 17.74
C ASP A 423 28.45 29.49 18.74
N MET A 424 27.66 28.46 18.56
CA MET A 424 26.60 28.10 19.51
C MET A 424 27.07 27.19 20.64
N HIS A 425 28.34 26.75 20.62
CA HIS A 425 28.91 25.91 21.67
C HIS A 425 28.72 26.47 23.08
N ASP A 426 28.82 27.78 23.21
CA ASP A 426 28.65 28.48 24.51
C ASP A 426 27.18 28.52 24.99
N LYS A 427 26.21 28.20 24.10
CA LYS A 427 24.78 28.24 24.42
C LYS A 427 24.19 26.85 24.66
N VAL A 428 24.94 25.80 24.35
CA VAL A 428 24.54 24.42 24.54
C VAL A 428 25.10 23.91 25.85
N ALA A 429 24.26 23.35 26.74
CA ALA A 429 24.73 22.74 27.97
C ALA A 429 25.74 21.62 27.66
N SER A 430 26.76 21.45 28.47
CA SER A 430 27.85 20.51 28.26
C SER A 430 27.41 19.04 28.06
N GLY A 431 26.22 18.66 28.53
CA GLY A 431 25.62 17.37 28.31
C GLY A 431 25.03 17.12 26.91
N ASP A 432 24.90 18.17 26.10
CA ASP A 432 24.30 18.12 24.76
C ASP A 432 25.33 18.12 23.63
N ALA A 433 26.64 18.15 23.95
CA ALA A 433 27.72 18.25 22.97
C ALA A 433 27.73 17.07 21.96
N GLU A 434 27.41 15.82 22.41
CA GLU A 434 27.33 14.67 21.55
C GLU A 434 26.11 14.73 20.62
N LEU A 435 24.97 15.24 21.11
CA LEU A 435 23.77 15.44 20.31
C LEU A 435 23.98 16.53 19.28
N TRP A 436 24.65 17.62 19.67
CA TRP A 436 25.04 18.70 18.77
C TRP A 436 25.90 18.18 17.62
N ALA A 437 26.95 17.39 17.94
CA ALA A 437 27.83 16.78 16.96
C ALA A 437 27.09 15.82 16.03
N ALA A 438 26.16 15.02 16.56
CA ALA A 438 25.33 14.11 15.77
C ALA A 438 24.39 14.89 14.83
N CYS A 439 23.78 15.97 15.30
CA CYS A 439 22.93 16.83 14.46
C CYS A 439 23.72 17.52 13.34
N GLN A 440 24.94 18.01 13.63
CA GLN A 440 25.81 18.58 12.59
C GLN A 440 26.16 17.53 11.52
N ALA A 441 26.53 16.31 11.94
CA ALA A 441 26.86 15.24 11.02
C ALA A 441 25.65 14.84 10.15
N ALA A 442 24.48 14.69 10.76
CA ALA A 442 23.25 14.38 10.04
C ALA A 442 22.89 15.49 9.03
N HIS A 443 23.00 16.76 9.44
CA HIS A 443 22.65 17.88 8.57
C HIS A 443 23.55 17.97 7.33
N ARG A 444 24.85 17.68 7.48
CA ARG A 444 25.80 17.66 6.34
C ARG A 444 25.63 16.45 5.43
N GLY A 445 24.99 15.37 5.91
CA GLY A 445 24.68 14.18 5.13
C GLY A 445 23.46 14.32 4.23
N PHE A 446 22.70 15.39 4.40
CA PHE A 446 21.54 15.75 3.59
C PHE A 446 21.82 17.02 2.79
#